data_fd4aad9c7cca403af889a722565413dd
#
_entry.id   fd4aad9c7cca403af889a722565413dd
#
_cell.length_a   1.000
_cell.length_b   1.000
_cell.length_c   1.000
_cell.angle_alpha   90.00
_cell.angle_beta   90.00
_cell.angle_gamma   90.00
#
_symmetry.space_group_name_H-M   'P 1'
#
loop_
_entity.id
_entity.type
_entity.pdbx_description
1 polymer ?
#
loop_
_entity_poly.entity_id
_entity_poly.type
_entity_poly.pdbx_seq_one_letter_code
_entity_poly.pdbx_strand_id
1 'polypeptide(L)'
;MRIAVTGATGVLGQQAVEALVAAGHEVTGVTRRERGLPIVEGRGAHGVIADVFSANDLERTFRGHDVVINTLAKIPTGMGALRPFAWREDDRLHLEASAAIATAAARAGVRKLVQESSMFMYPDNGSKWISEEHPLAVKNPAFKPRVREMRAAVDFAENGRSAVILRLGQLYGRDPGTTYALRKTREGEAVLLGKPSDYLTLVHHIDAGRAFLAALDARSGFYNVGGEPITRARWAKDLGREARAGMDAKFFPAATQAVLPAKMDVQRRSLRVSSIRFMHETGWRPTIGPSSLGWSRI
;
A
#
# COMPACT_ATOMS: atom_id res chain seq x y z
N MET A 1 -19.85 -1.96 12.35
CA MET A 1 -18.66 -2.29 13.17
C MET A 1 -17.95 -1.00 13.54
N ARG A 2 -17.24 -1.00 14.66
CA ARG A 2 -16.33 0.08 15.05
C ARG A 2 -14.92 -0.25 14.57
N ILE A 3 -14.34 0.62 13.74
CA ILE A 3 -13.08 0.36 13.03
C ILE A 3 -12.09 1.50 13.29
N ALA A 4 -10.90 1.18 13.78
CA ALA A 4 -9.81 2.15 13.90
C ALA A 4 -8.86 2.03 12.70
N VAL A 5 -8.50 3.16 12.09
CA VAL A 5 -7.58 3.23 10.94
C VAL A 5 -6.36 4.04 11.35
N THR A 6 -5.18 3.40 11.40
CA THR A 6 -3.90 4.09 11.53
C THR A 6 -3.37 4.50 10.15
N GLY A 7 -2.73 5.67 10.06
CA GLY A 7 -2.37 6.23 8.76
C GLY A 7 -3.53 6.90 8.02
N ALA A 8 -4.64 7.21 8.72
CA ALA A 8 -5.88 7.75 8.16
C ALA A 8 -5.73 9.03 7.32
N THR A 9 -4.64 9.77 7.49
CA THR A 9 -4.32 10.98 6.71
C THR A 9 -3.47 10.73 5.45
N GLY A 10 -2.98 9.49 5.29
CA GLY A 10 -2.20 9.08 4.11
C GLY A 10 -3.10 8.76 2.91
N VAL A 11 -2.49 8.55 1.74
CA VAL A 11 -3.23 8.25 0.49
C VAL A 11 -4.16 7.04 0.66
N LEU A 12 -3.64 5.92 1.14
CA LEU A 12 -4.43 4.70 1.36
C LEU A 12 -5.44 4.87 2.50
N GLY A 13 -4.99 5.46 3.62
CA GLY A 13 -5.84 5.63 4.80
C GLY A 13 -7.06 6.49 4.53
N GLN A 14 -6.91 7.56 3.77
CA GLN A 14 -8.03 8.41 3.36
C GLN A 14 -9.07 7.64 2.54
N GLN A 15 -8.62 6.82 1.60
CA GLN A 15 -9.51 6.01 0.75
C GLN A 15 -10.17 4.85 1.53
N ALA A 16 -9.42 4.25 2.46
CA ALA A 16 -9.99 3.24 3.35
C ALA A 16 -11.08 3.84 4.25
N VAL A 17 -10.81 5.00 4.88
CA VAL A 17 -11.79 5.72 5.72
C VAL A 17 -13.05 6.03 4.92
N GLU A 18 -12.90 6.61 3.73
CA GLU A 18 -14.03 6.98 2.85
C GLU A 18 -14.88 5.75 2.48
N ALA A 19 -14.25 4.64 2.08
CA ALA A 19 -14.95 3.41 1.74
C ALA A 19 -15.70 2.81 2.93
N LEU A 20 -15.08 2.83 4.12
CA LEU A 20 -15.66 2.29 5.36
C LEU A 20 -16.85 3.13 5.86
N VAL A 21 -16.72 4.45 5.84
CA VAL A 21 -17.80 5.37 6.23
C VAL A 21 -18.98 5.25 5.27
N ALA A 22 -18.72 5.21 3.97
CA ALA A 22 -19.76 5.02 2.94
C ALA A 22 -20.51 3.69 3.09
N ALA A 23 -19.85 2.66 3.64
CA ALA A 23 -20.48 1.37 3.97
C ALA A 23 -21.22 1.36 5.33
N GLY A 24 -21.31 2.48 6.02
CA GLY A 24 -22.06 2.62 7.28
C GLY A 24 -21.31 2.13 8.53
N HIS A 25 -19.97 2.05 8.50
CA HIS A 25 -19.16 1.72 9.66
C HIS A 25 -18.86 2.97 10.51
N GLU A 26 -18.73 2.79 11.82
CA GLU A 26 -18.20 3.81 12.73
C GLU A 26 -16.67 3.78 12.64
N VAL A 27 -16.07 4.82 12.08
CA VAL A 27 -14.62 4.86 11.79
C VAL A 27 -13.92 5.87 12.69
N THR A 28 -12.85 5.43 13.36
CA THR A 28 -11.92 6.28 14.09
C THR A 28 -10.62 6.36 13.31
N GLY A 29 -10.27 7.55 12.81
CA GLY A 29 -9.01 7.78 12.10
C GLY A 29 -7.93 8.31 13.05
N VAL A 30 -6.83 7.58 13.15
CA VAL A 30 -5.70 7.96 14.00
C VAL A 30 -4.74 8.87 13.25
N THR A 31 -4.45 10.02 13.85
CA THR A 31 -3.47 11.00 13.36
C THR A 31 -2.43 11.34 14.43
N ARG A 32 -1.23 11.76 14.02
CA ARG A 32 -0.17 12.17 14.97
C ARG A 32 -0.28 13.62 15.43
N ARG A 33 -1.05 14.44 14.74
CA ARG A 33 -1.07 15.90 14.93
C ARG A 33 -2.47 16.46 14.69
N GLU A 34 -2.82 17.54 15.38
CA GLU A 34 -4.10 18.26 15.25
C GLU A 34 -4.46 18.58 13.79
N ARG A 35 -3.49 19.02 12.98
CA ARG A 35 -3.71 19.31 11.55
C ARG A 35 -4.24 18.14 10.73
N GLY A 36 -4.16 16.92 11.24
CA GLY A 36 -4.72 15.72 10.60
C GLY A 36 -6.19 15.49 10.91
N LEU A 37 -6.73 16.08 11.98
CA LEU A 37 -8.13 15.92 12.38
C LEU A 37 -9.10 16.36 11.29
N PRO A 38 -8.98 17.57 10.70
CA PRO A 38 -9.89 18.00 9.64
C PRO A 38 -9.87 17.09 8.40
N ILE A 39 -8.71 16.44 8.12
CA ILE A 39 -8.59 15.50 6.99
C ILE A 39 -9.42 14.25 7.24
N VAL A 40 -9.43 13.74 8.46
CA VAL A 40 -10.19 12.55 8.88
C VAL A 40 -11.67 12.87 8.99
N GLU A 41 -12.01 13.96 9.70
CA GLU A 41 -13.39 14.39 9.97
C GLU A 41 -14.11 14.81 8.69
N GLY A 42 -13.43 15.44 7.76
CA GLY A 42 -13.96 15.78 6.45
C GLY A 42 -14.35 14.56 5.59
N ARG A 43 -14.01 13.32 6.03
CA ARG A 43 -14.45 12.06 5.43
C ARG A 43 -15.52 11.33 6.26
N GLY A 44 -16.07 12.00 7.28
CA GLY A 44 -17.12 11.44 8.11
C GLY A 44 -16.62 10.48 9.20
N ALA A 45 -15.33 10.41 9.47
CA ALA A 45 -14.75 9.60 10.55
C ALA A 45 -14.45 10.45 11.79
N HIS A 46 -14.38 9.83 12.95
CA HIS A 46 -13.93 10.49 14.18
C HIS A 46 -12.39 10.58 14.21
N GLY A 47 -11.84 11.77 14.33
CA GLY A 47 -10.41 12.00 14.42
C GLY A 47 -9.87 11.86 15.85
N VAL A 48 -8.79 11.07 16.03
CA VAL A 48 -8.10 10.91 17.30
C VAL A 48 -6.60 11.12 17.14
N ILE A 49 -6.01 11.87 18.07
CA ILE A 49 -4.54 12.04 18.14
C ILE A 49 -3.96 10.94 19.01
N ALA A 50 -3.04 10.13 18.44
CA ALA A 50 -2.29 9.13 19.18
C ALA A 50 -0.89 8.93 18.60
N ASP A 51 0.07 8.56 19.47
CA ASP A 51 1.40 8.15 19.03
C ASP A 51 1.37 6.68 18.57
N VAL A 52 1.57 6.46 17.27
CA VAL A 52 1.58 5.13 16.66
C VAL A 52 2.74 4.24 17.13
N PHE A 53 3.73 4.80 17.80
CA PHE A 53 4.85 4.06 18.40
C PHE A 53 4.60 3.67 19.87
N SER A 54 3.52 4.19 20.48
CA SER A 54 3.13 3.90 21.86
C SER A 54 2.00 2.87 21.92
N ALA A 55 2.33 1.62 22.28
CA ALA A 55 1.30 0.59 22.44
C ALA A 55 0.24 0.96 23.50
N ASN A 56 0.63 1.67 24.57
CA ASN A 56 -0.31 2.10 25.62
C ASN A 56 -1.28 3.18 25.12
N ASP A 57 -0.82 4.10 24.28
CA ASP A 57 -1.64 5.15 23.69
C ASP A 57 -2.63 4.56 22.70
N LEU A 58 -2.15 3.67 21.85
CA LEU A 58 -2.98 2.94 20.89
C LEU A 58 -3.97 2.00 21.56
N GLU A 59 -3.61 1.34 22.67
CA GLU A 59 -4.53 0.48 23.42
C GLU A 59 -5.75 1.28 23.91
N ARG A 60 -5.52 2.48 24.48
CA ARG A 60 -6.64 3.37 24.88
C ARG A 60 -7.53 3.74 23.70
N THR A 61 -6.89 4.05 22.56
CA THR A 61 -7.59 4.40 21.31
C THR A 61 -8.40 3.24 20.74
N PHE A 62 -7.88 2.01 20.81
CA PHE A 62 -8.50 0.84 20.20
C PHE A 62 -9.57 0.16 21.08
N ARG A 63 -9.71 0.53 22.35
CA ARG A 63 -10.75 -0.04 23.23
C ARG A 63 -12.15 0.12 22.62
N GLY A 64 -12.84 -1.01 22.55
CA GLY A 64 -14.17 -1.08 22.00
C GLY A 64 -14.25 -1.07 20.48
N HIS A 65 -13.13 -1.11 19.74
CA HIS A 65 -13.14 -1.32 18.30
C HIS A 65 -13.16 -2.83 17.96
N ASP A 66 -13.86 -3.18 16.92
CA ASP A 66 -13.94 -4.54 16.40
C ASP A 66 -12.72 -4.89 15.54
N VAL A 67 -12.25 -3.91 14.76
CA VAL A 67 -11.19 -4.06 13.75
C VAL A 67 -10.21 -2.90 13.83
N VAL A 68 -8.93 -3.22 13.63
CA VAL A 68 -7.88 -2.22 13.36
C VAL A 68 -7.37 -2.41 11.94
N ILE A 69 -7.25 -1.32 11.19
CA ILE A 69 -6.67 -1.29 9.85
C ILE A 69 -5.39 -0.46 9.91
N ASN A 70 -4.25 -1.06 9.54
CA ASN A 70 -2.98 -0.37 9.47
C ASN A 70 -2.60 -0.05 8.02
N THR A 71 -2.54 1.25 7.69
CA THR A 71 -2.14 1.77 6.37
C THR A 71 -0.90 2.65 6.45
N LEU A 72 -0.11 2.53 7.52
CA LEU A 72 1.06 3.36 7.73
C LEU A 72 2.17 3.03 6.76
N ALA A 73 2.53 3.99 5.93
CA ALA A 73 3.71 3.96 5.08
C ALA A 73 4.20 5.39 4.81
N LYS A 74 5.50 5.57 4.59
CA LYS A 74 6.09 6.83 4.17
C LYS A 74 7.17 6.60 3.13
N ILE A 75 6.74 6.16 1.96
CA ILE A 75 7.62 5.82 0.85
C ILE A 75 8.18 7.11 0.22
N PRO A 76 9.52 7.30 0.19
CA PRO A 76 10.13 8.43 -0.50
C PRO A 76 9.88 8.33 -2.01
N THR A 77 9.66 9.48 -2.66
CA THR A 77 9.34 9.55 -4.09
C THR A 77 10.45 10.22 -4.90
N GLY A 78 10.58 9.78 -6.15
CA GLY A 78 11.53 10.35 -7.12
C GLY A 78 12.97 10.34 -6.62
N MET A 79 13.74 11.36 -6.98
CA MET A 79 15.14 11.51 -6.58
C MET A 79 15.33 11.63 -5.06
N GLY A 80 14.27 11.96 -4.32
CA GLY A 80 14.30 11.97 -2.85
C GLY A 80 14.59 10.58 -2.26
N ALA A 81 14.20 9.51 -2.94
CA ALA A 81 14.43 8.14 -2.51
C ALA A 81 15.92 7.71 -2.54
N LEU A 82 16.77 8.45 -3.24
CA LEU A 82 18.22 8.23 -3.33
C LEU A 82 19.00 8.87 -2.17
N ARG A 83 18.37 9.76 -1.41
CA ARG A 83 19.06 10.46 -0.31
C ARG A 83 19.42 9.48 0.81
N PRO A 84 20.59 9.64 1.45
CA PRO A 84 20.89 8.92 2.67
C PRO A 84 19.76 9.06 3.69
N PHE A 85 19.42 7.97 4.35
CA PHE A 85 18.37 7.91 5.38
C PHE A 85 16.93 8.24 4.95
N ALA A 86 16.66 8.42 3.64
CA ALA A 86 15.31 8.72 3.12
C ALA A 86 14.24 7.71 3.56
N TRP A 87 14.63 6.45 3.69
CA TRP A 87 13.74 5.33 4.06
C TRP A 87 13.61 5.13 5.58
N ARG A 88 14.33 5.89 6.40
CA ARG A 88 14.41 5.66 7.86
C ARG A 88 13.06 5.74 8.55
N GLU A 89 12.22 6.71 8.16
CA GLU A 89 10.90 6.85 8.76
C GLU A 89 9.96 5.74 8.30
N ASP A 90 10.00 5.37 7.01
CA ASP A 90 9.24 4.23 6.48
C ASP A 90 9.64 2.92 7.19
N ASP A 91 10.93 2.66 7.30
CA ASP A 91 11.44 1.50 8.04
C ASP A 91 10.99 1.46 9.49
N ARG A 92 10.98 2.60 10.16
CA ARG A 92 10.55 2.72 11.54
C ARG A 92 9.06 2.44 11.69
N LEU A 93 8.21 2.91 10.76
CA LEU A 93 6.78 2.60 10.75
C LEU A 93 6.53 1.09 10.65
N HIS A 94 7.27 0.41 9.77
CA HIS A 94 7.11 -1.04 9.59
C HIS A 94 7.74 -1.87 10.72
N LEU A 95 8.82 -1.40 11.35
CA LEU A 95 9.48 -2.12 12.45
C LEU A 95 8.80 -1.91 13.80
N GLU A 96 8.58 -0.65 14.17
CA GLU A 96 8.18 -0.27 15.53
C GLU A 96 6.66 -0.05 15.62
N ALA A 97 6.10 0.78 14.71
CA ALA A 97 4.68 1.12 14.81
C ALA A 97 3.78 -0.10 14.55
N SER A 98 4.10 -0.95 13.58
CA SER A 98 3.29 -2.16 13.32
C SER A 98 3.29 -3.13 14.50
N ALA A 99 4.42 -3.29 15.20
CA ALA A 99 4.49 -4.09 16.42
C ALA A 99 3.68 -3.47 17.57
N ALA A 100 3.76 -2.14 17.74
CA ALA A 100 2.96 -1.43 18.73
C ALA A 100 1.45 -1.54 18.45
N ILE A 101 1.04 -1.41 17.17
CA ILE A 101 -0.35 -1.55 16.74
C ILE A 101 -0.87 -2.97 17.02
N ALA A 102 -0.14 -4.01 16.61
CA ALA A 102 -0.55 -5.40 16.85
C ALA A 102 -0.68 -5.71 18.35
N THR A 103 0.29 -5.26 19.17
CA THR A 103 0.26 -5.40 20.62
C THR A 103 -0.93 -4.67 21.24
N ALA A 104 -1.14 -3.41 20.85
CA ALA A 104 -2.24 -2.59 21.36
C ALA A 104 -3.61 -3.16 20.98
N ALA A 105 -3.77 -3.59 19.73
CA ALA A 105 -5.00 -4.22 19.23
C ALA A 105 -5.32 -5.50 20.03
N ALA A 106 -4.30 -6.34 20.29
CA ALA A 106 -4.48 -7.55 21.08
C ALA A 106 -4.91 -7.23 22.53
N ARG A 107 -4.28 -6.26 23.19
CA ARG A 107 -4.60 -5.83 24.56
C ARG A 107 -5.99 -5.17 24.67
N ALA A 108 -6.40 -4.43 23.63
CA ALA A 108 -7.69 -3.78 23.55
C ALA A 108 -8.85 -4.74 23.24
N GLY A 109 -8.58 -6.02 22.99
CA GLY A 109 -9.60 -7.02 22.66
C GLY A 109 -10.11 -6.95 21.21
N VAL A 110 -9.36 -6.30 20.31
CA VAL A 110 -9.67 -6.24 18.87
C VAL A 110 -9.62 -7.64 18.26
N ARG A 111 -10.63 -7.98 17.45
CA ARG A 111 -10.78 -9.32 16.88
C ARG A 111 -10.11 -9.49 15.53
N LYS A 112 -9.95 -8.41 14.76
CA LYS A 112 -9.35 -8.45 13.42
C LYS A 112 -8.36 -7.31 13.21
N LEU A 113 -7.18 -7.66 12.64
CA LEU A 113 -6.20 -6.71 12.14
C LEU A 113 -6.10 -6.83 10.63
N VAL A 114 -6.26 -5.73 9.90
CA VAL A 114 -5.98 -5.65 8.47
C VAL A 114 -4.70 -4.85 8.27
N GLN A 115 -3.69 -5.49 7.69
CA GLN A 115 -2.35 -4.94 7.54
C GLN A 115 -2.04 -4.67 6.07
N GLU A 116 -1.68 -3.44 5.72
CA GLU A 116 -1.09 -3.11 4.43
C GLU A 116 0.27 -3.78 4.28
N SER A 117 0.57 -4.29 3.10
CA SER A 117 1.86 -4.82 2.71
C SER A 117 2.08 -4.62 1.20
N SER A 118 3.16 -5.17 0.62
CA SER A 118 3.54 -4.87 -0.76
C SER A 118 3.88 -6.10 -1.58
N MET A 119 3.45 -6.12 -2.84
CA MET A 119 3.85 -7.11 -3.85
C MET A 119 5.34 -7.02 -4.23
N PHE A 120 6.00 -5.88 -3.98
CA PHE A 120 7.44 -5.75 -4.25
C PHE A 120 8.32 -6.69 -3.41
N MET A 121 7.75 -7.36 -2.41
CA MET A 121 8.45 -8.40 -1.66
C MET A 121 8.64 -9.71 -2.44
N TYR A 122 7.94 -9.92 -3.55
CA TYR A 122 8.19 -11.05 -4.42
C TYR A 122 9.52 -10.89 -5.18
N PRO A 123 10.23 -12.00 -5.47
CA PRO A 123 11.36 -11.97 -6.40
C PRO A 123 10.89 -11.65 -7.82
N ASP A 124 11.84 -11.26 -8.67
CA ASP A 124 11.59 -11.21 -10.11
C ASP A 124 11.17 -12.59 -10.63
N ASN A 125 10.11 -12.65 -11.42
CA ASN A 125 9.60 -13.91 -11.96
C ASN A 125 9.41 -13.88 -13.51
N GLY A 126 9.96 -12.86 -14.15
CA GLY A 126 9.83 -12.68 -15.60
C GLY A 126 8.36 -12.56 -16.02
N SER A 127 7.95 -13.38 -16.99
CA SER A 127 6.56 -13.43 -17.49
C SER A 127 5.67 -14.42 -16.76
N LYS A 128 6.20 -15.20 -15.80
CA LYS A 128 5.43 -16.21 -15.08
C LYS A 128 4.53 -15.58 -14.04
N TRP A 129 3.35 -16.18 -13.84
CA TRP A 129 2.42 -15.75 -12.80
C TRP A 129 2.98 -15.97 -11.40
N ILE A 130 2.64 -15.06 -10.50
CA ILE A 130 2.92 -15.12 -9.06
C ILE A 130 1.59 -15.17 -8.32
N SER A 131 1.45 -16.16 -7.42
CA SER A 131 0.33 -16.27 -6.47
C SER A 131 0.80 -16.01 -5.05
N GLU A 132 -0.09 -16.10 -4.07
CA GLU A 132 0.23 -15.92 -2.65
C GLU A 132 1.17 -17.01 -2.10
N GLU A 133 1.22 -18.18 -2.73
CA GLU A 133 2.08 -19.31 -2.36
C GLU A 133 3.54 -19.13 -2.80
N HIS A 134 3.82 -18.18 -3.70
CA HIS A 134 5.19 -17.91 -4.12
C HIS A 134 6.04 -17.40 -2.94
N PRO A 135 7.27 -17.92 -2.80
CA PRO A 135 8.15 -17.47 -1.73
C PRO A 135 8.50 -15.99 -1.88
N LEU A 136 8.51 -15.27 -0.76
CA LEU A 136 8.96 -13.88 -0.73
C LEU A 136 10.48 -13.80 -0.66
N ALA A 137 11.05 -12.69 -1.16
CA ALA A 137 12.48 -12.40 -1.08
C ALA A 137 12.90 -11.92 0.33
N VAL A 138 12.50 -12.66 1.37
CA VAL A 138 12.66 -12.26 2.79
C VAL A 138 14.13 -12.11 3.23
N LYS A 139 15.06 -12.73 2.51
CA LYS A 139 16.50 -12.59 2.77
C LYS A 139 17.09 -11.25 2.29
N ASN A 140 16.37 -10.52 1.45
CA ASN A 140 16.81 -9.20 1.01
C ASN A 140 16.71 -8.20 2.18
N PRO A 141 17.82 -7.55 2.59
CA PRO A 141 17.84 -6.62 3.71
C PRO A 141 16.84 -5.45 3.56
N ALA A 142 16.53 -5.05 2.33
CA ALA A 142 15.56 -4.01 2.05
C ALA A 142 14.16 -4.33 2.58
N PHE A 143 13.83 -5.60 2.77
CA PHE A 143 12.52 -6.06 3.25
C PHE A 143 12.47 -6.42 4.74
N LYS A 144 13.60 -6.36 5.45
CA LYS A 144 13.62 -6.68 6.89
C LYS A 144 12.52 -5.97 7.69
N PRO A 145 12.24 -4.68 7.49
CA PRO A 145 11.13 -3.98 8.17
C PRO A 145 9.77 -4.60 7.84
N ARG A 146 9.48 -4.83 6.57
CA ARG A 146 8.20 -5.41 6.13
C ARG A 146 8.00 -6.86 6.57
N VAL A 147 9.07 -7.64 6.67
CA VAL A 147 9.00 -9.01 7.23
C VAL A 147 8.60 -8.97 8.69
N ARG A 148 9.13 -8.02 9.47
CA ARG A 148 8.77 -7.83 10.89
C ARG A 148 7.32 -7.38 11.05
N GLU A 149 6.88 -6.45 10.22
CA GLU A 149 5.49 -6.02 10.14
C GLU A 149 4.51 -7.20 9.90
N MET A 150 4.77 -8.00 8.86
CA MET A 150 3.94 -9.17 8.57
C MET A 150 3.93 -10.17 9.73
N ARG A 151 5.09 -10.37 10.38
CA ARG A 151 5.18 -11.26 11.54
C ARG A 151 4.33 -10.77 12.70
N ALA A 152 4.38 -9.47 13.03
CA ALA A 152 3.55 -8.89 14.07
C ALA A 152 2.03 -9.08 13.79
N ALA A 153 1.60 -8.99 12.52
CA ALA A 153 0.22 -9.26 12.15
C ALA A 153 -0.13 -10.76 12.26
N VAL A 154 0.79 -11.65 11.91
CA VAL A 154 0.59 -13.11 12.08
C VAL A 154 0.51 -13.48 13.56
N ASP A 155 1.43 -12.96 14.38
CA ASP A 155 1.45 -13.19 15.83
C ASP A 155 0.17 -12.64 16.50
N PHE A 156 -0.38 -11.52 16.00
CA PHE A 156 -1.69 -11.01 16.44
C PHE A 156 -2.82 -12.01 16.20
N ALA A 157 -2.78 -12.77 15.10
CA ALA A 157 -3.85 -13.71 14.74
C ALA A 157 -3.96 -14.94 15.66
N GLU A 158 -3.02 -15.10 16.59
CA GLU A 158 -3.09 -16.16 17.60
C GLU A 158 -4.28 -15.97 18.56
N ASN A 159 -4.64 -17.04 19.26
CA ASN A 159 -5.71 -17.05 20.28
C ASN A 159 -7.09 -16.61 19.76
N GLY A 160 -7.47 -17.10 18.57
CA GLY A 160 -8.80 -16.91 18.00
C GLY A 160 -9.05 -15.55 17.34
N ARG A 161 -8.01 -14.72 17.19
CA ARG A 161 -8.05 -13.48 16.41
C ARG A 161 -7.79 -13.74 14.92
N SER A 162 -8.01 -12.73 14.09
CA SER A 162 -7.85 -12.80 12.64
C SER A 162 -6.91 -11.70 12.15
N ALA A 163 -5.96 -12.04 11.27
CA ALA A 163 -5.16 -11.05 10.55
C ALA A 163 -5.27 -11.25 9.03
N VAL A 164 -5.55 -10.17 8.33
CA VAL A 164 -5.60 -10.11 6.86
C VAL A 164 -4.48 -9.22 6.38
N ILE A 165 -3.54 -9.76 5.62
CA ILE A 165 -2.39 -9.02 5.10
C ILE A 165 -2.60 -8.78 3.61
N LEU A 166 -2.78 -7.52 3.22
CA LEU A 166 -3.00 -7.11 1.83
C LEU A 166 -1.68 -6.71 1.19
N ARG A 167 -1.14 -7.56 0.30
CA ARG A 167 0.01 -7.22 -0.54
C ARG A 167 -0.48 -6.42 -1.73
N LEU A 168 -0.37 -5.11 -1.63
CA LEU A 168 -0.83 -4.19 -2.67
C LEU A 168 0.14 -4.14 -3.84
N GLY A 169 -0.38 -4.08 -5.06
CA GLY A 169 0.35 -3.72 -6.25
C GLY A 169 0.90 -2.29 -6.18
N GLN A 170 1.62 -1.88 -7.20
CA GLN A 170 2.07 -0.50 -7.30
C GLN A 170 0.87 0.43 -7.37
N LEU A 171 0.80 1.35 -6.42
CA LEU A 171 -0.25 2.37 -6.40
C LEU A 171 -0.13 3.32 -7.58
N TYR A 172 -1.28 3.74 -8.09
CA TYR A 172 -1.39 4.86 -9.02
C TYR A 172 -2.67 5.66 -8.75
N GLY A 173 -2.72 6.89 -9.29
CA GLY A 173 -3.83 7.83 -9.08
C GLY A 173 -3.35 9.13 -8.44
N ARG A 174 -4.05 9.61 -7.41
CA ARG A 174 -3.66 10.82 -6.65
C ARG A 174 -2.66 10.50 -5.54
N ASP A 175 -1.50 9.99 -5.92
CA ASP A 175 -0.41 9.73 -5.00
C ASP A 175 0.86 10.49 -5.42
N PRO A 176 1.81 10.73 -4.49
CA PRO A 176 3.03 11.48 -4.78
C PRO A 176 3.91 10.85 -5.87
N GLY A 177 3.96 9.50 -5.93
CA GLY A 177 4.75 8.77 -6.93
C GLY A 177 4.20 8.97 -8.34
N THR A 178 2.90 8.80 -8.50
CA THR A 178 2.21 9.03 -9.78
C THR A 178 2.29 10.50 -10.20
N THR A 179 2.07 11.43 -9.27
CA THR A 179 2.20 12.87 -9.55
C THR A 179 3.60 13.22 -10.06
N TYR A 180 4.64 12.66 -9.42
CA TYR A 180 6.02 12.79 -9.87
C TYR A 180 6.22 12.20 -11.28
N ALA A 181 5.70 10.99 -11.53
CA ALA A 181 5.82 10.31 -12.82
C ALA A 181 5.16 11.10 -13.96
N LEU A 182 3.93 11.60 -13.74
CA LEU A 182 3.22 12.41 -14.73
C LEU A 182 3.96 13.73 -15.05
N ARG A 183 4.51 14.39 -14.03
CA ARG A 183 5.29 15.60 -14.23
C ARG A 183 6.55 15.31 -15.05
N LYS A 184 7.33 14.29 -14.68
CA LYS A 184 8.56 13.91 -15.41
C LYS A 184 8.28 13.47 -16.84
N THR A 185 7.16 12.78 -17.07
CA THR A 185 6.73 12.42 -18.41
C THR A 185 6.43 13.64 -19.28
N ARG A 186 5.77 14.68 -18.72
CA ARG A 186 5.55 15.97 -19.43
C ARG A 186 6.87 16.70 -19.76
N GLU A 187 7.83 16.62 -18.86
CA GLU A 187 9.18 17.20 -19.02
C GLU A 187 10.04 16.39 -20.01
N GLY A 188 9.55 15.25 -20.49
CA GLY A 188 10.30 14.35 -21.38
C GLY A 188 11.46 13.65 -20.70
N GLU A 189 11.46 13.58 -19.36
CA GLU A 189 12.50 12.95 -18.58
C GLU A 189 12.21 11.47 -18.30
N ALA A 190 13.26 10.69 -18.02
CA ALA A 190 13.12 9.30 -17.64
C ALA A 190 12.52 9.17 -16.23
N VAL A 191 11.60 8.21 -16.06
CA VAL A 191 10.90 7.98 -14.80
C VAL A 191 10.66 6.49 -14.50
N LEU A 192 10.71 5.63 -15.53
CA LEU A 192 10.43 4.21 -15.38
C LEU A 192 11.70 3.40 -15.16
N LEU A 193 11.60 2.42 -14.26
CA LEU A 193 12.63 1.41 -13.98
C LEU A 193 12.20 0.06 -14.57
N GLY A 194 13.18 -0.86 -14.74
CA GLY A 194 12.96 -2.16 -15.36
C GLY A 194 13.02 -2.11 -16.89
N LYS A 195 12.62 -3.19 -17.53
CA LYS A 195 12.57 -3.32 -18.99
C LYS A 195 11.15 -3.11 -19.51
N PRO A 196 10.97 -2.66 -20.75
CA PRO A 196 9.62 -2.52 -21.34
C PRO A 196 8.78 -3.80 -21.33
N SER A 197 9.42 -4.97 -21.43
CA SER A 197 8.78 -6.29 -21.40
C SER A 197 8.39 -6.78 -20.01
N ASP A 198 8.92 -6.18 -18.94
CA ASP A 198 8.63 -6.59 -17.57
C ASP A 198 7.19 -6.26 -17.18
N TYR A 199 6.60 -7.08 -16.32
CA TYR A 199 5.24 -6.90 -15.84
C TYR A 199 5.17 -6.03 -14.59
N LEU A 200 4.08 -5.28 -14.51
CA LEU A 200 3.62 -4.56 -13.32
C LEU A 200 2.21 -5.01 -12.96
N THR A 201 1.96 -5.20 -11.70
CA THR A 201 0.59 -5.27 -11.15
C THR A 201 0.32 -3.95 -10.45
N LEU A 202 -0.66 -3.21 -10.96
CA LEU A 202 -1.04 -1.87 -10.50
C LEU A 202 -2.36 -1.92 -9.75
N VAL A 203 -2.57 -1.00 -8.82
CA VAL A 203 -3.86 -0.79 -8.16
C VAL A 203 -4.13 0.69 -8.00
N HIS A 204 -5.31 1.15 -8.42
CA HIS A 204 -5.72 2.53 -8.20
C HIS A 204 -5.97 2.78 -6.72
N HIS A 205 -5.57 3.94 -6.19
CA HIS A 205 -5.67 4.24 -4.76
C HIS A 205 -7.09 4.11 -4.20
N ILE A 206 -8.13 4.45 -4.99
CA ILE A 206 -9.53 4.25 -4.62
C ILE A 206 -9.87 2.75 -4.51
N ASP A 207 -9.46 1.95 -5.49
CA ASP A 207 -9.69 0.50 -5.46
C ASP A 207 -8.91 -0.18 -4.33
N ALA A 208 -7.70 0.31 -4.01
CA ALA A 208 -6.95 -0.12 -2.84
C ALA A 208 -7.69 0.21 -1.53
N GLY A 209 -8.31 1.41 -1.43
CA GLY A 209 -9.18 1.77 -0.31
C GLY A 209 -10.37 0.82 -0.15
N ARG A 210 -11.05 0.50 -1.25
CA ARG A 210 -12.15 -0.50 -1.27
C ARG A 210 -11.69 -1.90 -0.91
N ALA A 211 -10.43 -2.26 -1.16
CA ALA A 211 -9.89 -3.54 -0.74
C ALA A 211 -9.79 -3.66 0.79
N PHE A 212 -9.53 -2.57 1.52
CA PHE A 212 -9.57 -2.59 2.98
C PHE A 212 -10.99 -2.82 3.53
N LEU A 213 -12.02 -2.27 2.88
CA LEU A 213 -13.41 -2.59 3.20
C LEU A 213 -13.71 -4.08 2.95
N ALA A 214 -13.36 -4.59 1.77
CA ALA A 214 -13.57 -5.98 1.40
C ALA A 214 -12.81 -6.97 2.31
N ALA A 215 -11.66 -6.56 2.86
CA ALA A 215 -10.88 -7.37 3.80
C ALA A 215 -11.58 -7.62 5.14
N LEU A 216 -12.65 -6.89 5.46
CA LEU A 216 -13.44 -7.15 6.66
C LEU A 216 -14.08 -8.55 6.63
N ASP A 217 -14.46 -9.02 5.44
CA ASP A 217 -15.10 -10.32 5.23
C ASP A 217 -14.09 -11.44 4.91
N ALA A 218 -12.83 -11.09 4.59
CA ALA A 218 -11.80 -12.06 4.28
C ALA A 218 -11.40 -12.90 5.50
N ARG A 219 -11.08 -14.18 5.28
CA ARG A 219 -10.46 -15.04 6.29
C ARG A 219 -9.04 -14.58 6.60
N SER A 220 -8.52 -15.04 7.74
CA SER A 220 -7.13 -14.80 8.12
C SER A 220 -6.18 -15.32 7.04
N GLY A 221 -5.21 -14.51 6.61
CA GLY A 221 -4.27 -14.91 5.56
C GLY A 221 -3.64 -13.76 4.79
N PHE A 222 -2.91 -14.14 3.74
CA PHE A 222 -2.23 -13.22 2.83
C PHE A 222 -3.00 -13.14 1.51
N TYR A 223 -3.14 -11.94 1.00
CA TYR A 223 -3.86 -11.67 -0.25
C TYR A 223 -3.12 -10.68 -1.11
N ASN A 224 -3.00 -11.00 -2.39
CA ASN A 224 -2.53 -10.07 -3.39
C ASN A 224 -3.70 -9.19 -3.86
N VAL A 225 -3.46 -7.87 -3.94
CA VAL A 225 -4.48 -6.89 -4.32
C VAL A 225 -3.96 -6.00 -5.44
N GLY A 226 -4.47 -6.20 -6.63
CA GLY A 226 -4.11 -5.44 -7.81
C GLY A 226 -5.04 -5.72 -8.98
N GLY A 227 -4.94 -4.89 -10.00
CA GLY A 227 -5.62 -5.10 -11.27
C GLY A 227 -4.93 -6.14 -12.15
N GLU A 228 -5.39 -6.28 -13.39
CA GLU A 228 -4.75 -7.12 -14.40
C GLU A 228 -3.29 -6.66 -14.61
N PRO A 229 -2.30 -7.55 -14.53
CA PRO A 229 -0.91 -7.21 -14.78
C PRO A 229 -0.69 -6.73 -16.21
N ILE A 230 0.00 -5.63 -16.38
CA ILE A 230 0.36 -5.06 -17.68
C ILE A 230 1.87 -5.00 -17.85
N THR A 231 2.35 -4.91 -19.09
CA THR A 231 3.75 -4.65 -19.35
C THR A 231 4.13 -3.21 -19.03
N ARG A 232 5.39 -2.98 -18.66
CA ARG A 232 5.90 -1.61 -18.43
C ARG A 232 5.82 -0.74 -19.69
N ALA A 233 5.94 -1.33 -20.88
CA ALA A 233 5.71 -0.63 -22.14
C ALA A 233 4.26 -0.10 -22.21
N ARG A 234 3.27 -0.90 -21.80
CA ARG A 234 1.89 -0.44 -21.74
C ARG A 234 1.71 0.67 -20.71
N TRP A 235 2.30 0.52 -19.52
CA TRP A 235 2.27 1.56 -18.50
C TRP A 235 2.91 2.88 -18.98
N ALA A 236 4.03 2.81 -19.74
CA ALA A 236 4.66 3.97 -20.35
C ALA A 236 3.70 4.76 -21.26
N LYS A 237 2.94 4.04 -22.10
CA LYS A 237 1.90 4.64 -22.95
C LYS A 237 0.77 5.27 -22.15
N ASP A 238 0.29 4.56 -21.13
CA ASP A 238 -0.82 5.03 -20.31
C ASP A 238 -0.42 6.29 -19.50
N LEU A 239 0.82 6.35 -18.98
CA LEU A 239 1.37 7.56 -18.36
C LEU A 239 1.49 8.72 -19.35
N GLY A 240 2.04 8.47 -20.55
CA GLY A 240 2.18 9.49 -21.60
C GLY A 240 0.85 10.10 -21.99
N ARG A 241 -0.16 9.26 -22.17
CA ARG A 241 -1.53 9.68 -22.48
C ARG A 241 -2.17 10.47 -21.36
N GLU A 242 -2.08 10.00 -20.10
CA GLU A 242 -2.64 10.70 -18.94
C GLU A 242 -1.90 12.03 -18.66
N ALA A 243 -0.60 12.04 -18.87
CA ALA A 243 0.21 13.26 -18.77
C ALA A 243 -0.08 14.26 -19.91
N ARG A 244 -0.73 13.83 -21.00
CA ARG A 244 -0.89 14.61 -22.24
C ARG A 244 0.45 15.11 -22.80
N ALA A 245 1.47 14.23 -22.73
CA ALA A 245 2.86 14.58 -23.06
C ALA A 245 3.17 14.50 -24.57
N GLY A 246 2.28 13.94 -25.39
CA GLY A 246 2.54 13.67 -26.82
C GLY A 246 3.55 12.55 -27.05
N MET A 247 4.06 11.92 -26.00
CA MET A 247 5.03 10.82 -26.02
C MET A 247 4.80 9.86 -24.86
N ASP A 248 5.35 8.66 -24.97
CA ASP A 248 5.36 7.67 -23.91
C ASP A 248 6.35 8.08 -22.78
N ALA A 249 6.10 7.64 -21.56
CA ALA A 249 7.05 7.81 -20.45
C ALA A 249 8.34 7.07 -20.74
N LYS A 250 9.48 7.69 -20.41
CA LYS A 250 10.80 7.17 -20.72
C LYS A 250 11.35 6.29 -19.60
N PHE A 251 12.12 5.28 -20.00
CA PHE A 251 12.90 4.42 -19.10
C PHE A 251 14.25 5.04 -18.78
N PHE A 252 14.73 4.84 -17.54
CA PHE A 252 16.12 5.13 -17.22
C PHE A 252 17.06 4.23 -18.03
N PRO A 253 18.24 4.73 -18.45
CA PRO A 253 19.27 3.89 -19.07
C PRO A 253 19.69 2.73 -18.15
N ALA A 254 20.04 1.58 -18.74
CA ALA A 254 20.40 0.39 -17.97
C ALA A 254 21.58 0.64 -17.01
N ALA A 255 22.58 1.44 -17.42
CA ALA A 255 23.72 1.81 -16.59
C ALA A 255 23.28 2.57 -15.33
N THR A 256 22.33 3.51 -15.45
CA THR A 256 21.76 4.24 -14.31
C THR A 256 21.02 3.30 -13.36
N GLN A 257 20.27 2.34 -13.91
CA GLN A 257 19.53 1.37 -13.12
C GLN A 257 20.44 0.39 -12.36
N ALA A 258 21.63 0.09 -12.87
CA ALA A 258 22.56 -0.88 -12.28
C ALA A 258 23.14 -0.41 -10.92
N VAL A 259 23.16 0.89 -10.66
CA VAL A 259 23.74 1.49 -9.44
C VAL A 259 22.71 1.92 -8.41
N LEU A 260 21.44 1.53 -8.58
CA LEU A 260 20.36 1.91 -7.65
C LEU A 260 20.52 1.21 -6.30
N PRO A 261 20.17 1.92 -5.20
CA PRO A 261 20.08 1.31 -3.88
C PRO A 261 19.10 0.14 -3.85
N ALA A 262 19.38 -0.87 -3.02
CA ALA A 262 18.57 -2.10 -2.93
C ALA A 262 17.06 -1.85 -2.75
N LYS A 263 16.67 -0.78 -2.05
CA LYS A 263 15.25 -0.39 -1.86
C LYS A 263 14.59 0.12 -3.13
N MET A 264 15.34 0.67 -4.07
CA MET A 264 14.84 1.09 -5.38
C MET A 264 14.99 -0.01 -6.43
N ASP A 265 16.00 -0.86 -6.30
CA ASP A 265 16.24 -1.99 -7.18
C ASP A 265 15.02 -2.93 -7.28
N VAL A 266 14.29 -3.09 -6.18
CA VAL A 266 13.07 -3.92 -6.16
C VAL A 266 12.00 -3.44 -7.16
N GLN A 267 12.00 -2.17 -7.51
CA GLN A 267 11.06 -1.60 -8.48
C GLN A 267 11.37 -1.99 -9.94
N ARG A 268 12.53 -2.59 -10.22
CA ARG A 268 12.88 -3.10 -11.57
C ARG A 268 12.29 -4.48 -11.84
N ARG A 269 11.84 -5.20 -10.81
CA ARG A 269 11.38 -6.59 -10.92
C ARG A 269 10.17 -6.72 -11.83
N SER A 270 10.14 -7.80 -12.59
CA SER A 270 8.96 -8.21 -13.33
C SER A 270 8.02 -8.97 -12.39
N LEU A 271 6.87 -8.37 -12.11
CA LEU A 271 5.89 -8.86 -11.13
C LEU A 271 4.52 -9.04 -11.78
N ARG A 272 4.28 -10.23 -12.33
CA ARG A 272 3.00 -10.63 -12.89
C ARG A 272 2.17 -11.32 -11.81
N VAL A 273 1.59 -10.52 -10.90
CA VAL A 273 0.95 -11.03 -9.68
C VAL A 273 -0.55 -11.18 -9.86
N SER A 274 -1.07 -12.36 -9.51
CA SER A 274 -2.50 -12.67 -9.52
C SER A 274 -3.17 -12.21 -8.23
N SER A 275 -4.33 -11.56 -8.35
CA SER A 275 -5.21 -11.19 -7.24
C SER A 275 -6.49 -12.04 -7.19
N ILE A 276 -6.54 -13.13 -7.94
CA ILE A 276 -7.73 -13.98 -8.10
C ILE A 276 -8.23 -14.50 -6.75
N ARG A 277 -7.34 -14.89 -5.85
CA ARG A 277 -7.70 -15.38 -4.51
C ARG A 277 -8.52 -14.35 -3.72
N PHE A 278 -8.04 -13.11 -3.65
CA PHE A 278 -8.77 -12.03 -2.97
C PHE A 278 -10.10 -11.72 -3.64
N MET A 279 -10.11 -11.68 -4.97
CA MET A 279 -11.33 -11.46 -5.75
C MET A 279 -12.39 -12.53 -5.50
N HIS A 280 -11.99 -13.80 -5.43
CA HIS A 280 -12.92 -14.91 -5.17
C HIS A 280 -13.48 -14.89 -3.75
N GLU A 281 -12.62 -14.61 -2.78
CA GLU A 281 -13.03 -14.70 -1.38
C GLU A 281 -13.91 -13.53 -0.94
N THR A 282 -13.65 -12.33 -1.47
CA THR A 282 -14.30 -11.10 -0.99
C THR A 282 -15.28 -10.48 -1.98
N GLY A 283 -15.31 -10.95 -3.22
CA GLY A 283 -16.04 -10.28 -4.30
C GLY A 283 -15.41 -8.97 -4.79
N TRP A 284 -14.32 -8.50 -4.16
CA TRP A 284 -13.65 -7.28 -4.61
C TRP A 284 -13.19 -7.37 -6.07
N ARG A 285 -13.33 -6.28 -6.80
CA ARG A 285 -12.81 -6.14 -8.17
C ARG A 285 -12.26 -4.72 -8.36
N PRO A 286 -11.13 -4.56 -9.07
CA PRO A 286 -10.67 -3.24 -9.47
C PRO A 286 -11.63 -2.64 -10.49
N THR A 287 -11.99 -1.38 -10.32
CA THR A 287 -12.94 -0.68 -11.18
C THR A 287 -12.28 0.38 -12.05
N ILE A 288 -11.09 0.84 -11.68
CA ILE A 288 -10.35 1.87 -12.39
C ILE A 288 -9.11 1.23 -13.01
N GLY A 289 -9.07 1.19 -14.33
CA GLY A 289 -7.92 0.66 -15.08
C GLY A 289 -6.95 1.76 -15.50
N PRO A 290 -5.64 1.47 -15.64
CA PRO A 290 -4.64 2.46 -16.05
C PRO A 290 -4.84 2.95 -17.49
N SER A 291 -5.62 2.22 -18.29
CA SER A 291 -5.99 2.61 -19.64
C SER A 291 -7.21 3.54 -19.73
N SER A 292 -7.94 3.74 -18.64
CA SER A 292 -9.02 4.73 -18.56
C SER A 292 -8.43 6.15 -18.64
N LEU A 293 -9.17 7.10 -19.20
CA LEU A 293 -8.74 8.51 -19.22
C LEU A 293 -9.13 9.20 -17.91
N GLY A 294 -8.26 10.09 -17.44
CA GLY A 294 -8.56 10.94 -16.29
C GLY A 294 -8.43 10.25 -14.93
N TRP A 295 -7.87 9.04 -14.87
CA TRP A 295 -7.68 8.32 -13.61
C TRP A 295 -6.82 9.07 -12.58
N SER A 296 -5.96 9.97 -13.01
CA SER A 296 -5.16 10.81 -12.11
C SER A 296 -5.95 11.94 -11.45
N ARG A 297 -7.20 12.15 -11.86
CA ARG A 297 -8.07 13.25 -11.38
C ARG A 297 -9.21 12.78 -10.51
N ILE A 298 -9.46 11.48 -10.50
CA ILE A 298 -10.51 10.83 -9.70
C ILE A 298 -10.11 10.75 -8.24
#